data_a290549916167f8a6f064365313662a6
#
_entry.id   a290549916167f8a6f064365313662a6
#
_cell.length_a   1.000
_cell.length_b   1.000
_cell.length_c   1.000
_cell.angle_alpha   90.00
_cell.angle_beta   90.00
_cell.angle_gamma   90.00
#
_symmetry.space_group_name_H-M   'P 1'
#
loop_
_entity.id
_entity.type
_entity.pdbx_description
1 polymer ?
#
loop_
_entity_poly.entity_id
_entity_poly.type
_entity_poly.pdbx_seq_one_letter_code
_entity_poly.pdbx_strand_id
1 'polypeptide(L)'
;TRSRGGRIVLRLEDLDIERVKPGMLEATIEDLRWLGLDWDGEPYVQSSGVDAINAAATALSDHGLAYPCTCTRSEIQAAVSAPQGEQIEPIYPGTCRGRYRSLAAAEQESGRPAALRLAVPNLLVRIADGIQGVHEFDASKEIGDFPGVRRLGLPADRLAVVVADARQGVTQIVRGA
;
A
#
# COMPACT_ATOMS: atom_id res chain seq x y z
N THR A 1 -19.83 -9.36 10.17
CA THR A 1 -19.23 -10.58 9.59
C THR A 1 -19.82 -11.81 10.27
N ARG A 2 -19.66 -12.03 11.59
CA ARG A 2 -20.16 -13.21 12.32
C ARG A 2 -21.66 -13.46 12.14
N SER A 3 -22.49 -12.42 12.24
CA SER A 3 -23.95 -12.49 12.06
C SER A 3 -24.40 -12.99 10.68
N ARG A 4 -23.49 -13.02 9.70
CA ARG A 4 -23.73 -13.51 8.34
C ARG A 4 -22.95 -14.77 8.03
N GLY A 5 -22.42 -15.49 9.04
CA GLY A 5 -21.61 -16.70 8.87
C GLY A 5 -20.24 -16.45 8.24
N GLY A 6 -19.77 -15.22 8.22
CA GLY A 6 -18.46 -14.86 7.68
C GLY A 6 -17.32 -15.16 8.65
N ARG A 7 -16.11 -15.33 8.11
CA ARG A 7 -14.87 -15.50 8.86
C ARG A 7 -14.19 -14.15 9.10
N ILE A 8 -13.52 -14.03 10.24
CA ILE A 8 -12.68 -12.88 10.58
C ILE A 8 -11.23 -13.37 10.62
N VAL A 9 -10.34 -12.73 9.88
CA VAL A 9 -8.90 -13.01 9.92
C VAL A 9 -8.19 -11.85 10.60
N LEU A 10 -7.20 -12.16 11.45
CA LEU A 10 -6.35 -11.16 12.06
C LEU A 10 -5.05 -11.06 11.27
N ARG A 11 -4.69 -9.85 10.84
CA ARG A 11 -3.40 -9.53 10.25
C ARG A 11 -2.64 -8.55 11.14
N LEU A 12 -1.41 -8.92 11.47
CA LEU A 12 -0.46 -8.08 12.19
C LEU A 12 0.47 -7.43 11.16
N GLU A 13 0.46 -6.11 11.08
CA GLU A 13 1.18 -5.34 10.07
C GLU A 13 2.52 -4.85 10.66
N ASP A 14 3.56 -5.65 10.45
CA ASP A 14 4.90 -5.51 11.04
C ASP A 14 6.00 -5.16 10.01
N LEU A 15 5.64 -4.64 8.83
CA LEU A 15 6.62 -4.31 7.78
C LEU A 15 7.51 -3.10 8.11
N ASP A 16 7.11 -2.26 9.05
CA ASP A 16 7.94 -1.16 9.54
C ASP A 16 8.79 -1.63 10.74
N ILE A 17 9.82 -2.41 10.41
CA ILE A 17 10.69 -3.11 11.38
C ILE A 17 11.28 -2.14 12.42
N GLU A 18 11.55 -0.89 12.04
CA GLU A 18 12.11 0.12 12.96
C GLU A 18 11.12 0.51 14.07
N ARG A 19 9.82 0.36 13.82
CA ARG A 19 8.75 0.70 14.79
C ARG A 19 8.25 -0.49 15.58
N VAL A 20 8.45 -1.70 15.11
CA VAL A 20 8.02 -2.92 15.79
C VAL A 20 8.99 -3.26 16.90
N LYS A 21 8.55 -3.11 18.15
CA LYS A 21 9.35 -3.48 19.33
C LYS A 21 9.16 -4.97 19.65
N PRO A 22 10.19 -5.63 20.24
CA PRO A 22 10.04 -7.00 20.75
C PRO A 22 8.84 -7.13 21.70
N GLY A 23 8.03 -8.18 21.53
CA GLY A 23 6.83 -8.44 22.32
C GLY A 23 5.59 -7.64 21.92
N MET A 24 5.68 -6.74 20.93
CA MET A 24 4.54 -5.89 20.54
C MET A 24 3.43 -6.71 19.84
N LEU A 25 3.78 -7.71 19.05
CA LEU A 25 2.79 -8.54 18.35
C LEU A 25 1.98 -9.37 19.36
N GLU A 26 2.68 -9.99 20.32
CA GLU A 26 2.08 -10.77 21.40
C GLU A 26 1.16 -9.89 22.26
N ALA A 27 1.64 -8.72 22.68
CA ALA A 27 0.85 -7.76 23.45
C ALA A 27 -0.41 -7.32 22.69
N THR A 28 -0.29 -7.06 21.37
CA THR A 28 -1.45 -6.71 20.54
C THR A 28 -2.49 -7.82 20.52
N ILE A 29 -2.08 -9.08 20.42
CA ILE A 29 -2.98 -10.24 20.46
C ILE A 29 -3.67 -10.35 21.82
N GLU A 30 -2.94 -10.14 22.91
CA GLU A 30 -3.46 -10.16 24.27
C GLU A 30 -4.49 -9.04 24.49
N ASP A 31 -4.19 -7.82 24.06
CA ASP A 31 -5.08 -6.67 24.16
C ASP A 31 -6.39 -6.89 23.38
N LEU A 32 -6.30 -7.43 22.17
CA LEU A 32 -7.49 -7.76 21.35
C LEU A 32 -8.36 -8.81 22.03
N ARG A 33 -7.75 -9.85 22.63
CA ARG A 33 -8.48 -10.87 23.42
C ARG A 33 -9.10 -10.28 24.66
N TRP A 34 -8.39 -9.41 25.36
CA TRP A 34 -8.90 -8.70 26.53
C TRP A 34 -10.12 -7.84 26.21
N LEU A 35 -10.16 -7.22 25.02
CA LEU A 35 -11.30 -6.49 24.49
C LEU A 35 -12.47 -7.39 24.04
N GLY A 36 -12.32 -8.71 24.13
CA GLY A 36 -13.35 -9.67 23.72
C GLY A 36 -13.42 -9.86 22.20
N LEU A 37 -12.38 -9.46 21.47
CA LEU A 37 -12.31 -9.67 20.03
C LEU A 37 -11.76 -11.05 19.71
N ASP A 38 -12.40 -11.73 18.76
CA ASP A 38 -12.00 -13.05 18.29
C ASP A 38 -11.78 -13.08 16.77
N TRP A 39 -11.04 -14.07 16.30
CA TRP A 39 -10.79 -14.30 14.87
C TRP A 39 -10.67 -15.80 14.58
N ASP A 40 -10.71 -16.17 13.30
CA ASP A 40 -10.63 -17.55 12.84
C ASP A 40 -9.22 -17.90 12.38
N GLY A 41 -8.68 -18.99 12.92
CA GLY A 41 -7.36 -19.49 12.59
C GLY A 41 -6.23 -18.72 13.26
N GLU A 42 -5.01 -18.91 12.77
CA GLU A 42 -3.83 -18.26 13.31
C GLU A 42 -3.72 -16.82 12.77
N PRO A 43 -3.23 -15.87 13.59
CA PRO A 43 -2.91 -14.52 13.12
C PRO A 43 -1.89 -14.55 11.99
N TYR A 44 -2.14 -13.82 10.92
CA TYR A 44 -1.20 -13.66 9.82
C TYR A 44 -0.25 -12.50 10.11
N VAL A 45 1.04 -12.79 10.19
CA VAL A 45 2.09 -11.76 10.34
C VAL A 45 2.53 -11.34 8.95
N GLN A 46 2.39 -10.05 8.64
CA GLN A 46 2.54 -9.53 7.27
C GLN A 46 3.96 -9.70 6.72
N SER A 47 4.99 -9.59 7.57
CA SER A 47 6.39 -9.82 7.18
C SER A 47 6.65 -11.24 6.67
N SER A 48 5.88 -12.23 7.09
CA SER A 48 5.97 -13.59 6.55
C SER A 48 5.58 -13.71 5.08
N GLY A 49 4.93 -12.69 4.53
CA GLY A 49 4.47 -12.62 3.15
C GLY A 49 5.32 -11.73 2.23
N VAL A 50 6.46 -11.22 2.68
CA VAL A 50 7.29 -10.26 1.92
C VAL A 50 7.68 -10.78 0.55
N ASP A 51 7.99 -12.06 0.39
CA ASP A 51 8.33 -12.65 -0.90
C ASP A 51 7.18 -12.54 -1.91
N ALA A 52 5.95 -12.74 -1.47
CA ALA A 52 4.79 -12.60 -2.34
C ALA A 52 4.52 -11.13 -2.73
N ILE A 53 4.79 -10.19 -1.82
CA ILE A 53 4.67 -8.77 -2.11
C ILE A 53 5.74 -8.35 -3.13
N ASN A 54 6.95 -8.82 -2.97
CA ASN A 54 8.05 -8.55 -3.89
C ASN A 54 7.79 -9.19 -5.28
N ALA A 55 7.25 -10.41 -5.32
CA ALA A 55 6.86 -11.05 -6.58
C ALA A 55 5.76 -10.27 -7.29
N ALA A 56 4.76 -9.76 -6.56
CA ALA A 56 3.73 -8.89 -7.12
C ALA A 56 4.31 -7.56 -7.65
N ALA A 57 5.24 -6.95 -6.92
CA ALA A 57 5.92 -5.73 -7.35
C ALA A 57 6.73 -5.96 -8.65
N THR A 58 7.43 -7.10 -8.75
CA THR A 58 8.16 -7.50 -9.96
C THR A 58 7.20 -7.69 -11.14
N ALA A 59 6.12 -8.44 -10.95
CA ALA A 59 5.12 -8.65 -11.99
C ALA A 59 4.50 -7.33 -12.49
N LEU A 60 4.20 -6.39 -11.59
CA LEU A 60 3.72 -5.06 -11.97
C LEU A 60 4.74 -4.29 -12.80
N SER A 61 6.02 -4.39 -12.44
CA SER A 61 7.11 -3.77 -13.21
C SER A 61 7.24 -4.39 -14.61
N ASP A 62 7.22 -5.72 -14.72
CA ASP A 62 7.31 -6.45 -15.98
C ASP A 62 6.17 -6.14 -16.94
N HIS A 63 4.99 -5.83 -16.40
CA HIS A 63 3.83 -5.40 -17.17
C HIS A 63 3.78 -3.88 -17.44
N GLY A 64 4.82 -3.12 -17.06
CA GLY A 64 4.87 -1.67 -17.24
C GLY A 64 3.89 -0.89 -16.34
N LEU A 65 3.37 -1.52 -15.30
CA LEU A 65 2.46 -0.92 -14.32
C LEU A 65 3.18 -0.32 -13.11
N ALA A 66 4.51 -0.44 -13.08
CA ALA A 66 5.35 0.19 -12.09
C ALA A 66 6.64 0.70 -12.72
N TYR A 67 7.24 1.72 -12.11
CA TYR A 67 8.46 2.36 -12.62
C TYR A 67 9.34 2.88 -11.47
N PRO A 68 10.67 2.99 -11.71
CA PRO A 68 11.61 3.51 -10.74
C PRO A 68 11.40 5.00 -10.48
N CYS A 69 11.50 5.41 -9.21
CA CYS A 69 11.35 6.80 -8.79
C CYS A 69 12.40 7.16 -7.73
N THR A 70 13.15 8.23 -7.96
CA THR A 70 14.19 8.73 -7.06
C THR A 70 13.79 10.03 -6.34
N CYS A 71 12.59 10.56 -6.60
CA CYS A 71 12.09 11.77 -5.97
C CYS A 71 11.98 11.63 -4.45
N THR A 72 12.44 12.64 -3.73
CA THR A 72 12.21 12.76 -2.28
C THR A 72 10.81 13.31 -1.99
N ARG A 73 10.36 13.19 -0.74
CA ARG A 73 9.07 13.76 -0.32
C ARG A 73 9.05 15.28 -0.50
N SER A 74 10.15 15.95 -0.18
CA SER A 74 10.30 17.40 -0.35
C SER A 74 10.27 17.85 -1.82
N GLU A 75 10.90 17.09 -2.73
CA GLU A 75 10.83 17.36 -4.17
C GLU A 75 9.41 17.19 -4.72
N ILE A 76 8.68 16.19 -4.27
CA ILE A 76 7.28 16.00 -4.64
C ILE A 76 6.43 17.14 -4.12
N GLN A 77 6.60 17.53 -2.86
CA GLN A 77 5.89 18.65 -2.26
C GLN A 77 6.17 19.97 -3.01
N ALA A 78 7.42 20.23 -3.36
CA ALA A 78 7.81 21.44 -4.09
C ALA A 78 7.25 21.48 -5.52
N ALA A 79 7.12 20.30 -6.17
CA ALA A 79 6.58 20.21 -7.53
C ALA A 79 5.06 20.42 -7.58
N VAL A 80 4.35 20.24 -6.46
CA VAL A 80 2.91 20.47 -6.33
C VAL A 80 2.68 21.88 -5.75
N SER A 81 3.06 22.90 -6.51
CA SER A 81 3.10 24.31 -6.07
C SER A 81 1.74 25.01 -5.91
N ALA A 82 0.61 24.33 -6.15
CA ALA A 82 -0.72 24.88 -5.93
C ALA A 82 -1.34 24.33 -4.65
N PRO A 83 -1.99 25.14 -3.80
CA PRO A 83 -2.78 24.63 -2.68
C PRO A 83 -3.95 23.83 -3.27
N GLN A 84 -3.77 22.53 -3.37
CA GLN A 84 -4.84 21.60 -3.68
C GLN A 84 -5.58 21.32 -2.38
N GLY A 85 -6.57 22.16 -2.05
CA GLY A 85 -7.54 21.95 -0.99
C GLY A 85 -7.04 21.19 0.26
N GLU A 86 -7.92 20.56 1.00
CA GLU A 86 -7.63 19.75 2.21
C GLU A 86 -6.99 18.37 1.93
N GLN A 87 -6.27 18.18 0.81
CA GLN A 87 -5.61 16.91 0.52
C GLN A 87 -4.43 16.70 1.47
N ILE A 88 -4.51 15.64 2.24
CA ILE A 88 -3.53 15.25 3.27
C ILE A 88 -2.17 14.86 2.65
N GLU A 89 -2.15 14.37 1.41
CA GLU A 89 -0.93 14.02 0.68
C GLU A 89 -0.93 14.60 -0.75
N PRO A 90 0.19 15.17 -1.21
CA PRO A 90 0.27 15.71 -2.57
C PRO A 90 0.24 14.57 -3.60
N ILE A 91 -0.55 14.73 -4.65
CA ILE A 91 -0.55 13.80 -5.79
C ILE A 91 0.79 13.90 -6.51
N TYR A 92 1.40 12.75 -6.76
CA TYR A 92 2.70 12.70 -7.44
C TYR A 92 2.59 13.18 -8.90
N PRO A 93 3.40 14.15 -9.34
CA PRO A 93 3.27 14.76 -10.67
C PRO A 93 3.80 13.91 -11.82
N GLY A 94 4.23 12.66 -11.58
CA GLY A 94 4.72 11.78 -12.63
C GLY A 94 6.17 12.02 -13.08
N THR A 95 6.96 12.81 -12.37
CA THR A 95 8.32 13.28 -12.76
C THR A 95 9.27 12.17 -13.23
N CYS A 96 9.18 10.96 -12.65
CA CYS A 96 10.02 9.82 -13.02
C CYS A 96 9.33 8.82 -13.94
N ARG A 97 8.09 9.03 -14.32
CA ARG A 97 7.35 8.12 -15.20
C ARG A 97 8.05 8.06 -16.58
N GLY A 98 8.46 6.86 -16.98
CA GLY A 98 9.19 6.66 -18.26
C GLY A 98 10.63 7.17 -18.29
N ARG A 99 11.16 7.69 -17.19
CA ARG A 99 12.52 8.26 -17.14
C ARG A 99 13.60 7.19 -17.04
N TYR A 100 13.39 6.18 -16.22
CA TYR A 100 14.39 5.14 -15.96
C TYR A 100 13.87 3.77 -16.41
N ARG A 101 14.77 2.99 -17.01
CA ARG A 101 14.45 1.63 -17.50
C ARG A 101 14.50 0.54 -16.41
N SER A 102 15.16 0.80 -15.28
CA SER A 102 15.26 -0.13 -14.15
C SER A 102 15.63 0.61 -12.86
N LEU A 103 15.44 -0.04 -11.70
CA LEU A 103 15.87 0.48 -10.40
C LEU A 103 17.38 0.76 -10.40
N ALA A 104 18.18 -0.18 -10.89
CA ALA A 104 19.64 -0.01 -10.97
C ALA A 104 20.05 1.19 -11.85
N ALA A 105 19.39 1.40 -12.99
CA ALA A 105 19.64 2.57 -13.83
C ALA A 105 19.27 3.88 -13.11
N ALA A 106 18.14 3.89 -12.40
CA ALA A 106 17.71 5.04 -11.63
C ALA A 106 18.72 5.40 -10.51
N GLU A 107 19.21 4.40 -9.80
CA GLU A 107 20.21 4.57 -8.74
C GLU A 107 21.55 5.05 -9.29
N GLN A 108 22.00 4.46 -10.38
CA GLN A 108 23.26 4.86 -11.03
C GLN A 108 23.19 6.31 -11.55
N GLU A 109 22.09 6.70 -12.21
CA GLU A 109 21.97 8.02 -12.80
C GLU A 109 21.72 9.12 -11.76
N SER A 110 21.00 8.81 -10.68
CA SER A 110 20.65 9.80 -9.66
C SER A 110 21.58 9.86 -8.47
N GLY A 111 22.40 8.82 -8.26
CA GLY A 111 23.23 8.65 -7.06
C GLY A 111 22.42 8.39 -5.79
N ARG A 112 21.15 8.01 -5.90
CA ARG A 112 20.21 7.85 -4.76
C ARG A 112 19.46 6.54 -4.86
N PRO A 113 19.10 5.90 -3.71
CA PRO A 113 18.22 4.74 -3.71
C PRO A 113 16.88 5.05 -4.40
N ALA A 114 16.42 4.13 -5.23
CA ALA A 114 15.16 4.25 -5.94
C ALA A 114 14.03 3.48 -5.23
N ALA A 115 12.81 4.01 -5.32
CA ALA A 115 11.58 3.33 -4.99
C ALA A 115 10.92 2.79 -6.26
N LEU A 116 10.11 1.76 -6.16
CA LEU A 116 9.23 1.34 -7.23
C LEU A 116 7.85 1.98 -7.02
N ARG A 117 7.43 2.81 -7.99
CA ARG A 117 6.16 3.53 -7.94
C ARG A 117 5.15 2.87 -8.88
N LEU A 118 3.94 2.63 -8.41
CA LEU A 118 2.86 2.10 -9.22
C LEU A 118 2.29 3.22 -10.10
N ALA A 119 2.11 2.91 -11.38
CA ALA A 119 1.50 3.80 -12.35
C ALA A 119 -0.02 3.65 -12.27
N VAL A 120 -0.70 4.68 -11.79
CA VAL A 120 -2.16 4.68 -11.73
C VAL A 120 -2.72 5.07 -13.10
N PRO A 121 -3.55 4.22 -13.72
CA PRO A 121 -4.16 4.55 -15.01
C PRO A 121 -5.22 5.65 -14.86
N ASN A 122 -5.48 6.36 -15.94
CA ASN A 122 -6.62 7.28 -16.01
C ASN A 122 -7.91 6.45 -16.08
N LEU A 123 -8.47 6.13 -14.94
CA LEU A 123 -9.60 5.24 -14.76
C LEU A 123 -10.59 5.84 -13.75
N LEU A 124 -11.86 5.91 -14.17
CA LEU A 124 -12.95 6.15 -13.24
C LEU A 124 -13.24 4.86 -12.47
N VAL A 125 -13.03 4.90 -11.18
CA VAL A 125 -13.30 3.77 -10.27
C VAL A 125 -14.66 3.99 -9.62
N ARG A 126 -15.50 2.95 -9.68
CA ARG A 126 -16.81 2.94 -9.04
C ARG A 126 -16.84 1.89 -7.95
N ILE A 127 -17.14 2.31 -6.73
CA ILE A 127 -17.26 1.45 -5.55
C ILE A 127 -18.70 1.50 -5.07
N ALA A 128 -19.34 0.35 -4.93
CA ALA A 128 -20.64 0.22 -4.28
C ALA A 128 -20.42 -0.04 -2.79
N ASP A 129 -20.43 1.02 -1.98
CA ASP A 129 -20.34 0.91 -0.53
C ASP A 129 -21.70 0.50 0.04
N GLY A 130 -21.70 -0.50 0.92
CA GLY A 130 -22.93 -1.06 1.51
C GLY A 130 -23.61 -0.15 2.53
N ILE A 131 -22.96 0.93 2.96
CA ILE A 131 -23.46 1.89 3.96
C ILE A 131 -23.64 3.27 3.33
N GLN A 132 -22.62 3.76 2.61
CA GLN A 132 -22.57 5.12 2.05
C GLN A 132 -23.10 5.20 0.62
N GLY A 133 -23.40 4.06 -0.03
CA GLY A 133 -23.89 4.02 -1.40
C GLY A 133 -22.79 3.96 -2.45
N VAL A 134 -23.05 4.49 -3.63
CA VAL A 134 -22.09 4.43 -4.75
C VAL A 134 -21.17 5.65 -4.72
N HIS A 135 -19.86 5.38 -4.73
CA HIS A 135 -18.82 6.39 -4.87
C HIS A 135 -18.10 6.21 -6.20
N GLU A 136 -17.89 7.30 -6.91
CA GLU A 136 -17.09 7.34 -8.13
C GLU A 136 -15.95 8.34 -7.96
N PHE A 137 -14.74 7.95 -8.37
CA PHE A 137 -13.57 8.82 -8.30
C PHE A 137 -12.60 8.53 -9.45
N ASP A 138 -11.88 9.57 -9.87
CA ASP A 138 -10.81 9.46 -10.85
C ASP A 138 -9.52 9.05 -10.16
N ALA A 139 -9.13 7.79 -10.34
CA ALA A 139 -7.97 7.23 -9.65
C ALA A 139 -6.68 8.00 -9.95
N SER A 140 -6.51 8.52 -11.15
CA SER A 140 -5.31 9.27 -11.53
C SER A 140 -5.24 10.65 -10.89
N LYS A 141 -6.39 11.28 -10.66
CA LYS A 141 -6.48 12.65 -10.13
C LYS A 141 -6.61 12.70 -8.61
N GLU A 142 -7.21 11.67 -8.01
CA GLU A 142 -7.49 11.67 -6.57
C GLU A 142 -6.48 10.84 -5.77
N ILE A 143 -5.89 9.81 -6.40
CA ILE A 143 -4.85 8.97 -5.79
C ILE A 143 -3.48 9.27 -6.39
N GLY A 144 -3.39 9.30 -7.73
CA GLY A 144 -2.14 9.43 -8.47
C GLY A 144 -1.18 8.25 -8.26
N ASP A 145 0.00 8.34 -8.84
CA ASP A 145 1.01 7.31 -8.70
C ASP A 145 1.56 7.25 -7.27
N PHE A 146 1.64 6.06 -6.69
CA PHE A 146 2.07 5.85 -5.31
C PHE A 146 3.15 4.77 -5.19
N PRO A 147 3.99 4.80 -4.14
CA PRO A 147 4.99 3.76 -3.92
C PRO A 147 4.35 2.40 -3.69
N GLY A 148 4.79 1.38 -4.44
CA GLY A 148 4.50 -0.02 -4.15
C GLY A 148 5.64 -0.67 -3.36
N VAL A 149 6.88 -0.25 -3.67
CA VAL A 149 8.06 -0.60 -2.87
C VAL A 149 8.81 0.68 -2.54
N ARG A 150 9.09 0.88 -1.27
CA ARG A 150 9.86 2.01 -0.75
C ARG A 150 11.35 1.84 -1.11
N ARG A 151 12.14 2.87 -0.94
CA ARG A 151 13.60 2.80 -1.04
C ARG A 151 14.14 1.68 -0.17
N LEU A 152 15.24 1.09 -0.56
CA LEU A 152 15.87 -0.06 0.09
C LEU A 152 15.03 -1.35 0.03
N GLY A 153 14.08 -1.44 -0.90
CA GLY A 153 13.33 -2.67 -1.15
C GLY A 153 12.23 -3.00 -0.13
N LEU A 154 11.89 -2.07 0.77
CA LEU A 154 10.83 -2.31 1.74
C LEU A 154 9.45 -2.18 1.08
N PRO A 155 8.55 -3.16 1.22
CA PRO A 155 7.18 -3.04 0.73
C PRO A 155 6.47 -1.80 1.27
N ALA A 156 5.64 -1.16 0.45
CA ALA A 156 4.76 -0.11 0.91
C ALA A 156 3.40 -0.68 1.31
N ASP A 157 2.78 -0.08 2.30
CA ASP A 157 1.57 -0.59 2.95
C ASP A 157 0.43 -0.87 1.96
N ARG A 158 0.20 0.02 0.99
CA ARG A 158 -0.87 -0.13 0.00
C ARG A 158 -0.73 -1.41 -0.83
N LEU A 159 0.48 -1.73 -1.31
CA LEU A 159 0.71 -2.97 -2.06
C LEU A 159 0.64 -4.18 -1.13
N ALA A 160 1.23 -4.08 0.05
CA ALA A 160 1.27 -5.17 1.02
C ALA A 160 -0.14 -5.59 1.47
N VAL A 161 -1.03 -4.63 1.74
CA VAL A 161 -2.43 -4.91 2.12
C VAL A 161 -3.16 -5.63 0.99
N VAL A 162 -3.07 -5.15 -0.26
CA VAL A 162 -3.76 -5.78 -1.40
C VAL A 162 -3.28 -7.20 -1.63
N VAL A 163 -1.96 -7.45 -1.57
CA VAL A 163 -1.39 -8.80 -1.73
C VAL A 163 -1.83 -9.71 -0.58
N ALA A 164 -1.82 -9.21 0.66
CA ALA A 164 -2.26 -9.98 1.82
C ALA A 164 -3.75 -10.31 1.75
N ASP A 165 -4.60 -9.35 1.38
CA ASP A 165 -6.04 -9.55 1.22
C ASP A 165 -6.34 -10.64 0.17
N ALA A 166 -5.68 -10.58 -0.97
CA ALA A 166 -5.82 -11.60 -2.01
C ALA A 166 -5.40 -13.00 -1.50
N ARG A 167 -4.28 -13.09 -0.79
CA ARG A 167 -3.78 -14.37 -0.24
C ARG A 167 -4.66 -14.95 0.86
N GLN A 168 -5.24 -14.08 1.69
CA GLN A 168 -6.14 -14.49 2.78
C GLN A 168 -7.58 -14.72 2.31
N GLY A 169 -7.90 -14.44 1.04
CA GLY A 169 -9.23 -14.58 0.47
C GLY A 169 -10.23 -13.59 1.09
N VAL A 170 -9.79 -12.36 1.39
CA VAL A 170 -10.66 -11.31 1.91
C VAL A 170 -11.67 -10.91 0.84
N THR A 171 -12.96 -10.97 1.17
CA THR A 171 -14.06 -10.65 0.26
C THR A 171 -14.90 -9.48 0.73
N GLN A 172 -14.72 -9.04 1.97
CA GLN A 172 -15.43 -7.91 2.56
C GLN A 172 -14.50 -7.06 3.41
N ILE A 173 -14.52 -5.77 3.18
CA ILE A 173 -13.77 -4.78 3.96
C ILE A 173 -14.76 -3.87 4.67
N VAL A 174 -14.57 -3.66 5.98
CA VAL A 174 -15.31 -2.70 6.79
C VAL A 174 -14.29 -1.78 7.46
N ARG A 175 -14.45 -0.46 7.27
CA ARG A 175 -13.52 0.54 7.83
C ARG A 175 -14.28 1.79 8.25
N GLY A 176 -13.66 2.61 9.06
CA GLY A 176 -14.16 3.97 9.36
C GLY A 176 -14.17 4.86 8.11
N ALA A 177 -15.06 5.84 8.11
CA ALA A 177 -15.13 6.85 7.06
C ALA A 177 -14.00 7.89 7.18
#